data_a5303b5996170dc89cc26e5b5e9795ef
#
_entry.id   a5303b5996170dc89cc26e5b5e9795ef
#
_cell.length_a   1.000
_cell.length_b   1.000
_cell.length_c   1.000
_cell.angle_alpha   90.00
_cell.angle_beta   90.00
_cell.angle_gamma   90.00
#
_symmetry.space_group_name_H-M   'P 1'
#
loop_
_entity.id
_entity.type
_entity.pdbx_description
1 polymer ?
#
loop_
_entity_poly.entity_id
_entity_poly.type
_entity_poly.pdbx_seq_one_letter_code
_entity_poly.pdbx_strand_id
1 'polypeptide(L)'
;IAGWGRVLPEYNNAEDFVINSDGTVTYNNPGIGIMFLPSGLGYYSAAAGSVPVYSNLIFKFKVFQSEVNDHDFDNVPSHLEDLNGDYDLTNDDTDEDTFADFVDSDDDNDGTLTIDEDLEPDSDLTVDRDGDGDPTNDIGDGDPTNDDTDGDGIPNYLDPDDTASRDDN
;
A
#
# COMPACT_ATOMS: atom_id res chain seq x y z
N ILE A 1 -7.91 -14.98 -8.76
CA ILE A 1 -9.34 -14.61 -8.67
C ILE A 1 -9.38 -13.17 -8.19
N ALA A 2 -9.69 -12.25 -9.08
CA ALA A 2 -9.71 -10.80 -8.80
C ALA A 2 -10.60 -10.39 -7.61
N GLY A 3 -11.68 -11.15 -7.35
CA GLY A 3 -12.57 -10.85 -6.23
C GLY A 3 -11.94 -10.89 -4.83
N TRP A 4 -10.82 -11.57 -4.64
CA TRP A 4 -10.14 -11.61 -3.33
C TRP A 4 -9.50 -10.27 -2.98
N GLY A 5 -8.82 -9.62 -3.92
CA GLY A 5 -8.21 -8.30 -3.70
C GLY A 5 -9.22 -7.22 -3.30
N ARG A 6 -10.46 -7.34 -3.80
CA ARG A 6 -11.54 -6.38 -3.48
C ARG A 6 -12.24 -6.62 -2.15
N VAL A 7 -12.15 -7.84 -1.60
CA VAL A 7 -12.96 -8.24 -0.45
C VAL A 7 -12.14 -8.36 0.82
N LEU A 8 -10.92 -8.87 0.75
CA LEU A 8 -10.10 -9.10 1.95
C LEU A 8 -9.75 -7.81 2.72
N PRO A 9 -9.46 -6.67 2.07
CA PRO A 9 -9.16 -5.42 2.77
C PRO A 9 -10.31 -4.90 3.65
N GLU A 10 -11.55 -5.32 3.37
CA GLU A 10 -12.74 -4.90 4.13
C GLU A 10 -12.89 -5.64 5.48
N TYR A 11 -12.01 -6.59 5.79
CA TYR A 11 -12.11 -7.42 6.99
C TYR A 11 -10.95 -7.19 7.96
N ASN A 12 -11.30 -7.07 9.24
CA ASN A 12 -10.31 -6.95 10.30
C ASN A 12 -9.51 -8.25 10.49
N ASN A 13 -8.28 -8.10 10.94
CA ASN A 13 -7.46 -9.19 11.46
C ASN A 13 -8.06 -9.80 12.75
N ALA A 14 -7.50 -10.92 13.19
CA ALA A 14 -7.71 -11.39 14.55
C ALA A 14 -7.23 -10.34 15.56
N GLU A 15 -7.91 -10.23 16.70
CA GLU A 15 -7.53 -9.27 17.74
C GLU A 15 -6.18 -9.60 18.37
N ASP A 16 -5.90 -10.89 18.57
CA ASP A 16 -4.62 -11.40 19.05
C ASP A 16 -4.41 -12.87 18.68
N PHE A 17 -3.26 -13.42 19.04
CA PHE A 17 -2.99 -14.84 18.91
C PHE A 17 -2.18 -15.37 20.10
N VAL A 18 -2.28 -16.69 20.32
CA VAL A 18 -1.53 -17.41 21.34
C VAL A 18 -0.75 -18.54 20.67
N ILE A 19 0.56 -18.60 20.95
CA ILE A 19 1.38 -19.75 20.58
C ILE A 19 1.25 -20.81 21.66
N ASN A 20 0.71 -21.96 21.31
CA ASN A 20 0.50 -23.07 22.21
C ASN A 20 1.82 -23.82 22.48
N SER A 21 1.87 -24.61 23.54
CA SER A 21 3.06 -25.39 23.91
C SER A 21 3.47 -26.47 22.90
N ASP A 22 2.55 -26.84 22.01
CA ASP A 22 2.79 -27.78 20.90
C ASP A 22 3.25 -27.10 19.60
N GLY A 23 3.43 -25.76 19.62
CA GLY A 23 3.84 -24.95 18.47
C GLY A 23 2.71 -24.53 17.54
N THR A 24 1.46 -24.90 17.84
CA THR A 24 0.30 -24.40 17.07
C THR A 24 -0.06 -22.98 17.48
N VAL A 25 -0.76 -22.26 16.58
CA VAL A 25 -1.24 -20.89 16.83
C VAL A 25 -2.77 -20.91 16.95
N THR A 26 -3.28 -20.29 18.00
CA THR A 26 -4.72 -20.04 18.16
C THR A 26 -4.97 -18.56 18.01
N TYR A 27 -5.83 -18.19 17.08
CA TYR A 27 -6.22 -16.79 16.83
C TYR A 27 -7.54 -16.49 17.53
N ASN A 28 -7.61 -15.35 18.20
CA ASN A 28 -8.79 -14.87 18.90
C ASN A 28 -9.54 -13.85 18.04
N ASN A 29 -10.86 -14.01 17.95
CA ASN A 29 -11.76 -13.12 17.20
C ASN A 29 -11.27 -12.79 15.78
N PRO A 30 -10.99 -13.78 14.91
CA PRO A 30 -10.58 -13.52 13.55
C PRO A 30 -11.73 -12.87 12.77
N GLY A 31 -11.39 -12.06 11.77
CA GLY A 31 -12.37 -11.59 10.79
C GLY A 31 -13.05 -12.77 10.11
N ILE A 32 -14.39 -12.77 10.02
CA ILE A 32 -15.16 -13.86 9.41
C ILE A 32 -16.02 -13.30 8.31
N GLY A 33 -15.89 -13.86 7.11
CA GLY A 33 -16.64 -13.43 5.94
C GLY A 33 -17.25 -14.55 5.13
N ILE A 34 -18.27 -14.14 4.36
CA ILE A 34 -18.82 -14.94 3.26
C ILE A 34 -18.82 -14.05 2.01
N MET A 35 -18.15 -14.50 0.98
CA MET A 35 -18.07 -13.80 -0.30
C MET A 35 -18.88 -14.55 -1.36
N PHE A 36 -19.77 -13.84 -2.03
CA PHE A 36 -20.49 -14.33 -3.20
C PHE A 36 -19.85 -13.73 -4.44
N LEU A 37 -19.19 -14.55 -5.23
CA LEU A 37 -18.39 -14.13 -6.36
C LEU A 37 -19.07 -14.52 -7.67
N PRO A 38 -19.52 -13.56 -8.49
CA PRO A 38 -20.01 -13.84 -9.82
C PRO A 38 -18.87 -14.40 -10.69
N SER A 39 -19.21 -15.18 -11.69
CA SER A 39 -18.24 -15.90 -12.51
C SER A 39 -17.18 -14.99 -13.16
N GLY A 40 -17.52 -13.76 -13.51
CA GLY A 40 -16.60 -12.80 -14.11
C GLY A 40 -15.46 -12.36 -13.19
N LEU A 41 -15.66 -12.41 -11.87
CA LEU A 41 -14.63 -12.16 -10.86
C LEU A 41 -13.99 -13.44 -10.32
N GLY A 42 -14.45 -14.61 -10.81
CA GLY A 42 -13.95 -15.94 -10.48
C GLY A 42 -13.07 -16.52 -11.57
N TYR A 43 -13.40 -17.73 -11.98
CA TYR A 43 -12.67 -18.44 -13.04
C TYR A 43 -13.21 -18.16 -14.46
N TYR A 44 -14.35 -17.48 -14.57
CA TYR A 44 -15.02 -17.11 -15.82
C TYR A 44 -15.13 -18.28 -16.80
N SER A 45 -14.46 -18.21 -17.97
CA SER A 45 -14.48 -19.23 -19.01
C SER A 45 -13.42 -20.33 -18.81
N ALA A 46 -12.58 -20.24 -17.78
CA ALA A 46 -11.61 -21.27 -17.45
C ALA A 46 -12.20 -22.29 -16.47
N ALA A 47 -12.02 -23.58 -16.77
CA ALA A 47 -12.37 -24.63 -15.82
C ALA A 47 -11.26 -24.76 -14.77
N ALA A 48 -11.62 -24.86 -13.49
CA ALA A 48 -10.67 -25.02 -12.40
C ALA A 48 -11.03 -26.25 -11.55
N GLY A 49 -10.35 -27.33 -11.77
CA GLY A 49 -10.61 -28.59 -11.08
C GLY A 49 -12.05 -29.08 -11.31
N SER A 50 -12.85 -29.17 -10.24
CA SER A 50 -14.25 -29.57 -10.29
C SER A 50 -15.22 -28.40 -10.51
N VAL A 51 -14.73 -27.17 -10.68
CA VAL A 51 -15.55 -25.98 -10.90
C VAL A 51 -15.81 -25.83 -12.39
N PRO A 52 -17.06 -25.95 -12.85
CA PRO A 52 -17.40 -25.72 -14.25
C PRO A 52 -17.17 -24.25 -14.68
N VAL A 53 -17.03 -24.03 -15.99
CA VAL A 53 -16.98 -22.68 -16.56
C VAL A 53 -18.24 -21.89 -16.21
N TYR A 54 -18.08 -20.58 -16.08
CA TYR A 54 -19.16 -19.64 -15.73
C TYR A 54 -19.85 -19.89 -14.38
N SER A 55 -19.22 -20.67 -13.47
CA SER A 55 -19.78 -20.90 -12.14
C SER A 55 -19.61 -19.67 -11.25
N ASN A 56 -20.68 -19.29 -10.55
CA ASN A 56 -20.58 -18.40 -9.40
C ASN A 56 -19.99 -19.16 -8.22
N LEU A 57 -19.20 -18.48 -7.41
CA LEU A 57 -18.50 -19.07 -6.27
C LEU A 57 -19.01 -18.49 -4.95
N ILE A 58 -19.00 -19.31 -3.91
CA ILE A 58 -19.26 -18.85 -2.55
C ILE A 58 -18.09 -19.31 -1.70
N PHE A 59 -17.42 -18.33 -1.07
CA PHE A 59 -16.35 -18.61 -0.12
C PHE A 59 -16.79 -18.23 1.28
N LYS A 60 -16.52 -19.12 2.23
CA LYS A 60 -16.51 -18.78 3.66
C LYS A 60 -15.07 -18.80 4.13
N PHE A 61 -14.63 -17.70 4.74
CA PHE A 61 -13.23 -17.53 5.11
C PHE A 61 -13.09 -16.90 6.49
N LYS A 62 -11.86 -16.95 6.99
CA LYS A 62 -11.41 -16.22 8.18
C LYS A 62 -10.14 -15.48 7.82
N VAL A 63 -10.04 -14.23 8.25
CA VAL A 63 -8.82 -13.42 8.19
C VAL A 63 -8.15 -13.50 9.55
N PHE A 64 -6.95 -14.04 9.58
CA PHE A 64 -6.16 -14.18 10.80
C PHE A 64 -5.18 -13.03 10.96
N GLN A 65 -4.50 -12.68 9.88
CA GLN A 65 -3.49 -11.63 9.83
C GLN A 65 -3.41 -11.10 8.40
N SER A 66 -3.21 -9.80 8.26
CA SER A 66 -2.77 -9.13 7.04
C SER A 66 -1.62 -8.20 7.41
N GLU A 67 -0.77 -7.92 6.48
CA GLU A 67 0.31 -6.96 6.58
C GLU A 67 0.12 -5.94 5.46
N VAL A 68 0.47 -4.71 5.73
CA VAL A 68 0.61 -3.68 4.71
C VAL A 68 1.90 -4.00 3.96
N ASN A 69 1.84 -3.99 2.65
CA ASN A 69 2.97 -4.27 1.79
C ASN A 69 3.42 -2.98 1.12
N ASP A 70 4.71 -2.82 1.03
CA ASP A 70 5.44 -1.78 0.36
C ASP A 70 6.54 -2.52 -0.43
N HIS A 71 6.49 -2.51 -1.76
CA HIS A 71 7.31 -3.41 -2.59
C HIS A 71 8.67 -2.84 -2.94
N ASP A 72 8.82 -1.54 -3.03
CA ASP A 72 10.03 -0.80 -3.38
C ASP A 72 10.71 -0.16 -2.16
N PHE A 73 9.98 -0.12 -1.03
CA PHE A 73 10.46 0.41 0.25
C PHE A 73 10.69 1.93 0.24
N ASP A 74 9.79 2.64 -0.38
CA ASP A 74 9.80 4.08 -0.50
C ASP A 74 8.94 4.81 0.55
N ASN A 75 8.29 4.05 1.46
CA ASN A 75 7.35 4.46 2.49
C ASN A 75 5.92 4.74 2.00
N VAL A 76 5.64 4.63 0.72
CA VAL A 76 4.27 4.59 0.23
C VAL A 76 3.77 3.14 0.23
N PRO A 77 2.77 2.80 1.04
CA PRO A 77 2.18 1.47 0.99
C PRO A 77 1.60 1.18 -0.39
N SER A 78 1.99 0.06 -1.03
CA SER A 78 1.61 -0.26 -2.41
C SER A 78 0.12 -0.21 -2.73
N HIS A 79 -0.77 -0.29 -1.75
CA HIS A 79 -2.21 -0.16 -1.98
C HIS A 79 -2.67 1.31 -2.11
N LEU A 80 -1.85 2.28 -1.71
CA LEU A 80 -2.11 3.70 -1.89
C LEU A 80 -1.68 4.17 -3.28
N GLU A 81 -0.81 3.41 -3.94
CA GLU A 81 -0.35 3.63 -5.30
C GLU A 81 -1.32 3.08 -6.37
N ASP A 82 -2.51 2.61 -5.97
CA ASP A 82 -3.66 2.39 -6.84
C ASP A 82 -4.38 3.74 -7.05
N LEU A 83 -3.76 4.61 -7.84
CA LEU A 83 -4.20 6.01 -8.00
C LEU A 83 -5.57 6.11 -8.67
N ASN A 84 -5.89 5.16 -9.56
CA ASN A 84 -7.17 5.13 -10.24
C ASN A 84 -8.27 4.33 -9.50
N GLY A 85 -7.91 3.59 -8.42
CA GLY A 85 -8.83 2.86 -7.56
C GLY A 85 -9.45 1.61 -8.21
N ASP A 86 -8.81 1.02 -9.20
CA ASP A 86 -9.35 -0.14 -9.92
C ASP A 86 -8.88 -1.49 -9.38
N TYR A 87 -7.97 -1.51 -8.42
CA TYR A 87 -7.32 -2.67 -7.79
C TYR A 87 -6.35 -3.41 -8.71
N ASP A 88 -5.77 -2.72 -9.68
CA ASP A 88 -4.73 -3.25 -10.57
C ASP A 88 -3.53 -2.29 -10.58
N LEU A 89 -2.66 -2.42 -9.61
CA LEU A 89 -1.47 -1.57 -9.40
C LEU A 89 -0.53 -1.53 -10.63
N THR A 90 -0.67 -2.47 -11.55
CA THR A 90 0.24 -2.59 -12.70
C THR A 90 -0.04 -1.59 -13.82
N ASN A 91 -1.08 -0.80 -13.70
CA ASN A 91 -1.47 0.22 -14.68
C ASN A 91 -1.38 1.65 -14.14
N ASP A 92 -0.93 1.80 -12.91
CA ASP A 92 -0.55 3.06 -12.31
C ASP A 92 0.96 3.23 -12.51
N ASP A 93 1.36 4.22 -13.32
CA ASP A 93 2.72 4.48 -13.81
C ASP A 93 2.75 5.98 -14.11
N THR A 94 3.16 6.76 -13.11
CA THR A 94 3.01 8.22 -13.10
C THR A 94 3.91 8.91 -14.10
N ASP A 95 5.16 8.44 -14.27
CA ASP A 95 6.14 9.03 -15.19
C ASP A 95 6.16 8.37 -16.58
N GLU A 96 5.36 7.30 -16.78
CA GLU A 96 5.26 6.53 -18.03
C GLU A 96 6.57 5.82 -18.44
N ASP A 97 7.44 5.45 -17.49
CA ASP A 97 8.73 4.80 -17.77
C ASP A 97 8.62 3.27 -17.93
N THR A 98 7.47 2.69 -17.67
CA THR A 98 7.10 1.25 -17.72
C THR A 98 7.30 0.47 -16.41
N PHE A 99 7.82 1.07 -15.38
CA PHE A 99 7.65 0.57 -14.03
C PHE A 99 6.34 1.17 -13.49
N ALA A 100 5.60 0.39 -12.75
CA ALA A 100 4.40 0.89 -12.10
C ALA A 100 4.80 1.42 -10.72
N ASP A 101 4.13 2.46 -10.25
CA ASP A 101 4.47 3.20 -9.04
C ASP A 101 4.80 2.27 -7.86
N PHE A 102 4.03 1.23 -7.61
CA PHE A 102 4.22 0.27 -6.50
C PHE A 102 5.55 -0.55 -6.55
N VAL A 103 6.36 -0.41 -7.55
CA VAL A 103 7.68 -1.05 -7.73
C VAL A 103 8.72 -0.06 -8.28
N ASP A 104 8.38 1.20 -8.33
CA ASP A 104 9.28 2.31 -8.61
C ASP A 104 9.62 3.01 -7.29
N SER A 105 10.75 3.56 -7.13
CA SER A 105 11.18 4.30 -5.95
C SER A 105 11.36 5.79 -6.22
N ASP A 106 10.97 6.24 -7.43
CA ASP A 106 11.03 7.62 -7.92
C ASP A 106 9.84 7.76 -8.89
N ASP A 107 8.62 7.80 -8.34
CA ASP A 107 7.35 7.59 -9.06
C ASP A 107 7.10 8.61 -10.17
N ASP A 108 7.58 9.82 -10.02
CA ASP A 108 7.42 10.90 -10.99
C ASP A 108 8.70 11.17 -11.81
N ASN A 109 9.82 10.48 -11.45
CA ASN A 109 11.11 10.53 -12.14
C ASN A 109 11.69 11.96 -12.26
N ASP A 110 11.52 12.76 -11.23
CA ASP A 110 12.11 14.10 -11.13
C ASP A 110 13.59 14.05 -10.72
N GLY A 111 14.02 12.88 -10.19
CA GLY A 111 15.36 12.56 -9.71
C GLY A 111 15.51 12.63 -8.20
N THR A 112 14.46 12.96 -7.47
CA THR A 112 14.32 12.77 -6.03
C THR A 112 13.67 11.40 -5.80
N LEU A 113 14.07 10.66 -4.81
CA LEU A 113 13.38 9.41 -4.48
C LEU A 113 12.13 9.72 -3.66
N THR A 114 11.05 9.02 -3.91
CA THR A 114 9.78 9.13 -3.16
C THR A 114 9.98 9.13 -1.64
N ILE A 115 10.88 8.27 -1.13
CA ILE A 115 11.22 8.25 0.29
C ILE A 115 11.88 9.55 0.79
N ASP A 116 12.53 10.32 -0.08
CA ASP A 116 13.23 11.55 0.26
C ASP A 116 12.34 12.79 0.09
N GLU A 117 11.11 12.61 -0.38
CA GLU A 117 10.07 13.62 -0.55
C GLU A 117 9.06 13.67 0.59
N ASP A 118 9.30 12.91 1.64
CA ASP A 118 8.60 12.99 2.92
C ASP A 118 9.02 14.29 3.66
N LEU A 119 8.37 15.38 3.27
CA LEU A 119 8.67 16.75 3.70
C LEU A 119 7.42 17.44 4.22
N GLU A 120 7.34 17.62 5.53
CA GLU A 120 6.28 18.46 6.09
C GLU A 120 6.44 19.92 5.62
N PRO A 121 5.39 20.56 5.08
CA PRO A 121 5.45 21.97 4.60
C PRO A 121 5.92 22.97 5.66
N ASP A 122 5.82 22.60 6.94
CA ASP A 122 6.19 23.40 8.09
C ASP A 122 7.35 22.78 8.90
N SER A 123 8.14 21.88 8.30
CA SER A 123 9.27 21.24 8.98
C SER A 123 10.20 22.25 9.60
N ASP A 124 10.33 22.21 10.92
CA ASP A 124 11.23 23.06 11.69
C ASP A 124 12.51 22.28 11.96
N LEU A 125 13.51 22.46 11.12
CA LEU A 125 14.83 21.82 11.20
C LEU A 125 15.59 22.14 12.51
N THR A 126 14.98 22.84 13.45
CA THR A 126 15.53 23.10 14.79
C THR A 126 14.92 22.23 15.88
N VAL A 127 13.93 21.40 15.52
CA VAL A 127 13.22 20.51 16.46
C VAL A 127 13.70 19.08 16.27
N ASP A 128 14.47 18.59 17.23
CA ASP A 128 14.87 17.19 17.36
C ASP A 128 13.65 16.39 17.87
N ARG A 129 12.96 15.68 16.95
CA ARG A 129 11.70 14.97 17.24
C ARG A 129 11.93 13.55 17.77
N ASP A 130 12.96 12.87 17.28
CA ASP A 130 13.31 11.53 17.71
C ASP A 130 14.28 11.47 18.89
N GLY A 131 14.94 12.59 19.20
CA GLY A 131 15.85 12.74 20.35
C GLY A 131 17.25 12.19 20.10
N ASP A 132 17.66 12.00 18.85
CA ASP A 132 18.99 11.50 18.48
C ASP A 132 20.07 12.58 18.51
N GLY A 133 19.67 13.86 18.54
CA GLY A 133 20.53 15.06 18.64
C GLY A 133 20.84 15.70 17.30
N ASP A 134 20.20 15.28 16.22
CA ASP A 134 20.32 15.86 14.87
C ASP A 134 18.94 16.24 14.31
N PRO A 135 18.46 17.46 14.53
CA PRO A 135 17.16 17.89 14.04
C PRO A 135 17.07 18.03 12.51
N THR A 136 18.16 17.83 11.78
CA THR A 136 18.15 17.98 10.31
C THR A 136 17.75 16.71 9.57
N ASN A 137 17.65 15.58 10.28
CA ASN A 137 17.14 14.32 9.78
C ASN A 137 15.70 14.01 10.26
N ASP A 138 15.11 14.93 11.03
CA ASP A 138 13.74 14.85 11.56
C ASP A 138 12.71 15.50 10.63
N ILE A 139 12.94 15.42 9.35
CA ILE A 139 12.05 15.91 8.32
C ILE A 139 11.08 14.78 7.98
N GLY A 140 9.80 15.14 7.83
CA GLY A 140 8.77 14.18 7.49
C GLY A 140 8.23 13.36 8.67
N ASP A 141 7.10 12.74 8.46
CA ASP A 141 6.43 11.87 9.43
C ASP A 141 6.45 10.39 9.03
N GLY A 142 7.06 10.05 7.89
CA GLY A 142 7.13 8.72 7.31
C GLY A 142 5.97 8.42 6.34
N ASP A 143 5.28 9.46 5.86
CA ASP A 143 4.13 9.35 4.94
C ASP A 143 4.27 10.36 3.78
N PRO A 144 5.00 10.05 2.71
CA PRO A 144 5.18 10.95 1.57
C PRO A 144 3.87 11.33 0.86
N THR A 145 2.78 10.61 1.11
CA THR A 145 1.52 10.83 0.40
C THR A 145 0.80 12.11 0.80
N ASN A 146 1.24 12.76 1.87
CA ASN A 146 0.59 13.96 2.41
C ASN A 146 1.40 15.25 2.17
N ASP A 147 2.57 15.14 1.56
CA ASP A 147 3.47 16.25 1.29
C ASP A 147 3.18 16.92 -0.05
N ASP A 148 2.99 18.24 -0.02
CA ASP A 148 2.69 19.11 -1.17
C ASP A 148 3.32 20.46 -0.88
N THR A 149 4.62 20.61 -1.22
CA THR A 149 5.42 21.76 -0.78
C THR A 149 5.11 23.04 -1.56
N ASP A 150 4.66 22.94 -2.81
CA ASP A 150 4.30 24.10 -3.63
C ASP A 150 2.81 24.49 -3.50
N GLY A 151 1.97 23.58 -2.95
CA GLY A 151 0.57 23.83 -2.62
C GLY A 151 -0.38 23.76 -3.83
N ASP A 152 -0.02 23.05 -4.87
CA ASP A 152 -0.83 22.92 -6.07
C ASP A 152 -1.88 21.80 -5.99
N GLY A 153 -1.74 20.89 -5.03
CA GLY A 153 -2.67 19.80 -4.72
C GLY A 153 -2.25 18.46 -5.30
N ILE A 154 -1.03 18.35 -5.83
CA ILE A 154 -0.38 17.10 -6.19
C ILE A 154 0.66 16.82 -5.10
N PRO A 155 0.70 15.64 -4.49
CA PRO A 155 1.79 15.30 -3.57
C PRO A 155 3.15 15.29 -4.26
N ASN A 156 4.21 15.67 -3.55
CA ASN A 156 5.55 15.79 -4.11
C ASN A 156 5.96 14.55 -4.91
N TYR A 157 5.78 13.37 -4.36
CA TYR A 157 6.17 12.09 -4.97
C TYR A 157 5.44 11.74 -6.29
N LEU A 158 4.46 12.54 -6.69
CA LEU A 158 3.72 12.40 -7.96
C LEU A 158 3.85 13.67 -8.82
N ASP A 159 4.63 14.67 -8.39
CA ASP A 159 4.74 15.96 -9.05
C ASP A 159 6.16 16.22 -9.60
N PRO A 160 6.42 15.92 -10.88
CA PRO A 160 7.74 16.10 -11.48
C PRO A 160 8.19 17.56 -11.60
N ASP A 161 7.36 18.52 -11.23
CA ASP A 161 7.71 19.95 -11.18
C ASP A 161 8.17 20.39 -9.77
N ASP A 162 7.94 19.57 -8.73
CA ASP A 162 8.38 19.79 -7.34
C ASP A 162 9.50 18.81 -6.96
N THR A 163 10.74 19.26 -6.99
CA THR A 163 11.95 18.47 -6.71
C THR A 163 12.43 18.67 -5.27
N ALA A 164 11.56 19.03 -4.35
CA ALA A 164 11.92 19.25 -2.97
C ALA A 164 12.38 17.94 -2.30
N SER A 165 13.50 17.95 -1.62
CA SER A 165 14.10 16.77 -1.00
C SER A 165 14.62 17.07 0.40
N ARG A 166 14.41 16.10 1.31
CA ARG A 166 15.03 16.16 2.65
C ARG A 166 16.56 16.08 2.62
N ASP A 167 17.14 15.53 1.55
CA ASP A 167 18.59 15.41 1.39
C ASP A 167 19.27 16.69 0.89
N ASP A 168 18.50 17.72 0.49
CA ASP A 168 19.03 18.98 -0.03
C ASP A 168 19.51 19.98 1.06
N ASN A 169 19.61 19.57 2.33
CA ASN A 169 20.02 20.39 3.46
C ASN A 169 21.47 20.19 3.92
#